data_b91c18b9df09914b1016a8e4c200b668
#
_entry.id   b91c18b9df09914b1016a8e4c200b668
#
_cell.length_a   1.000
_cell.length_b   1.000
_cell.length_c   1.000
_cell.angle_alpha   90.00
_cell.angle_beta   90.00
_cell.angle_gamma   90.00
#
_symmetry.space_group_name_H-M   'P 1'
#
loop_
_entity.id
_entity.type
_entity.pdbx_description
1 polymer ?
#
loop_
_entity_poly.entity_id
_entity_poly.type
_entity_poly.pdbx_seq_one_letter_code
_entity_poly.pdbx_strand_id
1 'polypeptide(L)'
;DLSMAIDQLDRFFVPDSKCTEIVIGSRELQLSRRIGEPFTRRLMGRIYNILVRGLAIRDITDTQCGFKCFTGEQVFELFKKQRINGFAFDVEILFLAQRAGIRVREINIEWYYMPSSKVRPILDSLLMTWDLFKIRWIHKFDSNF
;
A
#
# COMPACT_ATOMS: atom_id res chain seq x y z
N ASP A 1 4.36 -12.85 5.88
CA ASP A 1 4.93 -13.82 4.96
C ASP A 1 6.40 -13.44 4.72
N LEU A 2 7.22 -14.39 4.32
CA LEU A 2 8.63 -14.16 4.03
C LEU A 2 8.86 -13.82 2.54
N SER A 3 7.94 -13.09 1.96
CA SER A 3 7.99 -12.73 0.53
C SER A 3 9.08 -11.71 0.19
N MET A 4 9.70 -11.10 1.19
CA MET A 4 10.84 -10.21 1.03
C MET A 4 11.97 -10.59 1.99
N ALA A 5 13.19 -10.58 1.48
CA ALA A 5 14.35 -10.87 2.29
C ALA A 5 14.65 -9.73 3.27
N ILE A 6 15.10 -10.07 4.48
CA ILE A 6 15.31 -9.12 5.58
C ILE A 6 16.42 -8.10 5.32
N ASP A 7 17.39 -8.46 4.49
CA ASP A 7 18.51 -7.60 4.08
C ASP A 7 18.08 -6.35 3.30
N GLN A 8 16.85 -6.34 2.78
CA GLN A 8 16.27 -5.17 2.12
C GLN A 8 15.68 -4.16 3.12
N LEU A 9 15.60 -4.51 4.41
CA LEU A 9 14.95 -3.68 5.44
C LEU A 9 15.65 -2.32 5.61
N ASP A 10 16.98 -2.28 5.53
CA ASP A 10 17.77 -1.05 5.72
C ASP A 10 17.38 0.07 4.73
N ARG A 11 16.85 -0.31 3.57
CA ARG A 11 16.39 0.65 2.54
C ARG A 11 15.12 1.42 2.95
N PHE A 12 14.38 0.91 3.94
CA PHE A 12 13.15 1.52 4.43
C PHE A 12 13.40 2.55 5.53
N PHE A 13 14.54 2.46 6.21
CA PHE A 13 14.87 3.43 7.24
C PHE A 13 15.27 4.75 6.60
N VAL A 14 14.68 5.81 7.11
CA VAL A 14 15.02 7.17 6.71
C VAL A 14 16.12 7.65 7.65
N PRO A 15 17.24 8.19 7.14
CA PRO A 15 18.36 8.65 7.98
C PRO A 15 17.97 9.74 8.98
N ASP A 16 16.94 10.53 8.65
CA ASP A 16 16.44 11.57 9.53
C ASP A 16 15.12 11.15 10.19
N SER A 17 15.20 10.74 11.44
CA SER A 17 14.05 10.33 12.26
C SER A 17 13.02 11.45 12.53
N LYS A 18 13.34 12.69 12.19
CA LYS A 18 12.43 13.84 12.33
C LYS A 18 11.51 13.99 11.12
N CYS A 19 11.78 13.31 10.02
CA CYS A 19 10.93 13.35 8.84
C CYS A 19 9.70 12.47 9.02
N THR A 20 8.51 13.06 8.89
CA THR A 20 7.27 12.32 8.73
C THR A 20 7.20 11.77 7.32
N GLU A 21 7.32 10.46 7.18
CA GLU A 21 7.34 9.80 5.87
C GLU A 21 6.74 8.40 5.94
N ILE A 22 6.12 7.99 4.84
CA ILE A 22 5.73 6.61 4.60
C ILE A 22 6.61 6.05 3.48
N VAL A 23 7.31 4.96 3.75
CA VAL A 23 8.12 4.27 2.75
C VAL A 23 7.47 2.93 2.43
N ILE A 24 7.21 2.68 1.15
CA ILE A 24 6.58 1.44 0.69
C ILE A 24 7.47 0.72 -0.31
N GLY A 25 7.53 -0.60 -0.18
CA GLY A 25 8.12 -1.45 -1.20
C GLY A 25 7.20 -1.51 -2.42
N SER A 26 7.74 -1.31 -3.59
CA SER A 26 6.95 -1.39 -4.83
C SER A 26 7.48 -2.47 -5.75
N ARG A 27 6.59 -3.37 -6.16
CA ARG A 27 6.87 -4.44 -7.13
C ARG A 27 6.76 -3.97 -8.57
N GLU A 28 6.26 -2.75 -8.79
CA GLU A 28 5.99 -2.18 -10.10
C GLU A 28 7.09 -1.22 -10.59
N LEU A 29 8.04 -0.85 -9.73
CA LEU A 29 9.15 -0.01 -10.13
C LEU A 29 10.10 -0.77 -11.09
N GLN A 30 10.78 -0.02 -11.96
CA GLN A 30 11.61 -0.56 -13.04
C GLN A 30 12.72 -1.51 -12.55
N LEU A 31 13.31 -1.24 -11.38
CA LEU A 31 14.38 -2.06 -10.79
C LEU A 31 13.86 -3.15 -9.84
N SER A 32 12.54 -3.26 -9.67
CA SER A 32 11.96 -4.30 -8.83
C SER A 32 11.90 -5.64 -9.54
N ARG A 33 12.05 -6.70 -8.78
CA ARG A 33 12.00 -8.08 -9.29
C ARG A 33 10.89 -8.84 -8.61
N ARG A 34 10.07 -9.55 -9.40
CA ARG A 34 9.05 -10.49 -8.93
C ARG A 34 9.50 -11.91 -9.31
N ILE A 35 9.71 -12.73 -8.31
CA ILE A 35 10.28 -14.07 -8.48
C ILE A 35 9.20 -15.11 -8.19
N GLY A 36 8.94 -15.97 -9.17
CA GLY A 36 8.00 -17.11 -9.04
C GLY A 36 6.50 -16.74 -9.11
N GLU A 37 6.13 -15.48 -9.37
CA GLU A 37 4.72 -15.09 -9.42
C GLU A 37 4.01 -15.57 -10.70
N PRO A 38 2.85 -16.25 -10.60
CA PRO A 38 2.04 -16.62 -11.76
C PRO A 38 1.54 -15.37 -12.51
N PHE A 39 1.54 -15.45 -13.85
CA PHE A 39 1.12 -14.33 -14.71
C PHE A 39 -0.30 -13.84 -14.42
N THR A 40 -1.24 -14.74 -14.18
CA THR A 40 -2.64 -14.42 -13.85
C THR A 40 -2.74 -13.55 -12.58
N ARG A 41 -1.99 -13.90 -11.54
CA ARG A 41 -1.97 -13.13 -10.29
C ARG A 41 -1.36 -11.73 -10.49
N ARG A 42 -0.28 -11.66 -11.26
CA ARG A 42 0.35 -10.39 -11.62
C ARG A 42 -0.62 -9.48 -12.37
N LEU A 43 -1.34 -10.04 -13.34
CA LEU A 43 -2.35 -9.28 -14.11
C LEU A 43 -3.47 -8.76 -13.22
N MET A 44 -4.03 -9.60 -12.35
CA MET A 44 -5.07 -9.19 -11.41
C MET A 44 -4.59 -8.08 -10.45
N GLY A 45 -3.37 -8.21 -9.91
CA GLY A 45 -2.78 -7.18 -9.07
C GLY A 45 -2.63 -5.85 -9.78
N ARG A 46 -2.22 -5.86 -11.06
CA ARG A 46 -2.12 -4.64 -11.88
C ARG A 46 -3.47 -4.00 -12.15
N ILE A 47 -4.48 -4.79 -12.51
CA ILE A 47 -5.85 -4.28 -12.71
C ILE A 47 -6.34 -3.61 -11.42
N TYR A 48 -6.15 -4.26 -10.28
CA TYR A 48 -6.54 -3.68 -9.00
C TYR A 48 -5.78 -2.39 -8.67
N ASN A 49 -4.48 -2.34 -8.89
CA ASN A 49 -3.69 -1.10 -8.70
C ASN A 49 -4.19 0.04 -9.61
N ILE A 50 -4.59 -0.25 -10.85
CA ILE A 50 -5.17 0.75 -11.75
C ILE A 50 -6.49 1.29 -11.16
N LEU A 51 -7.36 0.42 -10.63
CA LEU A 51 -8.59 0.83 -9.96
C LEU A 51 -8.33 1.71 -8.73
N VAL A 52 -7.38 1.31 -7.88
CA VAL A 52 -6.99 2.10 -6.70
C VAL A 52 -6.50 3.49 -7.10
N ARG A 53 -5.63 3.57 -8.11
CA ARG A 53 -5.09 4.84 -8.62
C ARG A 53 -6.17 5.74 -9.23
N GLY A 54 -7.13 5.16 -9.92
CA GLY A 54 -8.25 5.92 -10.50
C GLY A 54 -9.28 6.39 -9.47
N LEU A 55 -9.48 5.61 -8.41
CA LEU A 55 -10.56 5.84 -7.45
C LEU A 55 -10.10 6.47 -6.13
N ALA A 56 -8.90 6.19 -5.65
CA ALA A 56 -8.51 6.57 -4.29
C ALA A 56 -7.18 7.30 -4.18
N ILE A 57 -6.12 6.79 -4.80
CA ILE A 57 -4.74 7.23 -4.55
C ILE A 57 -4.06 7.59 -5.87
N ARG A 58 -3.39 8.74 -5.92
CA ARG A 58 -2.57 9.15 -7.08
C ARG A 58 -1.09 8.93 -6.79
N ASP A 59 -0.31 8.81 -7.86
CA ASP A 59 1.18 8.83 -7.83
C ASP A 59 1.85 7.71 -7.01
N ILE A 60 1.11 6.64 -6.65
CA ILE A 60 1.64 5.43 -6.03
C ILE A 60 1.38 4.27 -6.99
N THR A 61 2.44 3.53 -7.33
CA THR A 61 2.35 2.44 -8.34
C THR A 61 1.99 1.09 -7.73
N ASP A 62 2.37 0.82 -6.47
CA ASP A 62 2.04 -0.43 -5.77
C ASP A 62 1.51 -0.18 -4.36
N THR A 63 0.20 0.01 -4.25
CA THR A 63 -0.47 0.25 -2.96
C THR A 63 -0.61 -1.00 -2.10
N GLN A 64 -0.47 -2.19 -2.70
CA GLN A 64 -0.78 -3.47 -2.06
C GLN A 64 0.46 -4.25 -1.58
N CYS A 65 1.65 -3.69 -1.70
CA CYS A 65 2.81 -4.30 -1.10
C CYS A 65 2.74 -4.18 0.42
N GLY A 66 2.69 -5.32 1.15
CA GLY A 66 2.61 -5.33 2.61
C GLY A 66 3.87 -4.81 3.31
N PHE A 67 4.94 -4.56 2.57
CA PHE A 67 6.19 -4.06 3.13
C PHE A 67 6.17 -2.53 3.16
N LYS A 68 5.80 -1.99 4.32
CA LYS A 68 5.65 -0.54 4.55
C LYS A 68 6.32 -0.13 5.85
N CYS A 69 6.98 1.01 5.85
CA CYS A 69 7.54 1.66 7.02
C CYS A 69 6.83 3.00 7.24
N PHE A 70 6.37 3.22 8.45
CA PHE A 70 5.64 4.40 8.87
C PHE A 70 6.44 5.15 9.91
N THR A 71 6.76 6.41 9.65
CA THR A 71 7.62 7.23 10.51
C THR A 71 6.94 8.54 10.87
N GLY A 72 7.08 8.95 12.13
CA GLY A 72 6.58 10.22 12.65
C GLY A 72 5.18 10.17 13.26
N GLU A 73 4.94 11.05 14.24
CA GLU A 73 3.68 11.09 15.00
C GLU A 73 2.46 11.33 14.10
N GLN A 74 2.59 12.19 13.08
CA GLN A 74 1.49 12.49 12.16
C GLN A 74 0.97 11.25 11.43
N VAL A 75 1.85 10.29 11.09
CA VAL A 75 1.45 9.03 10.48
C VAL A 75 0.66 8.18 11.47
N PHE A 76 1.07 8.14 12.73
CA PHE A 76 0.33 7.39 13.77
C PHE A 76 -1.06 7.98 14.01
N GLU A 77 -1.25 9.30 13.87
CA GLU A 77 -2.57 9.92 13.93
C GLU A 77 -3.50 9.45 12.80
N LEU A 78 -2.95 9.09 11.62
CA LEU A 78 -3.76 8.50 10.54
C LEU A 78 -4.36 7.17 10.94
N PHE A 79 -3.60 6.32 11.65
CA PHE A 79 -4.12 5.04 12.14
C PHE A 79 -5.29 5.19 13.13
N LYS A 80 -5.34 6.28 13.89
CA LYS A 80 -6.50 6.59 14.76
C LYS A 80 -7.76 6.95 13.97
N LYS A 81 -7.59 7.43 12.73
CA LYS A 81 -8.69 7.76 11.82
C LYS A 81 -9.11 6.60 10.93
N GLN A 82 -8.36 5.50 10.93
CA GLN A 82 -8.64 4.31 10.15
C GLN A 82 -10.00 3.70 10.56
N ARG A 83 -10.81 3.33 9.58
CA ARG A 83 -12.15 2.74 9.76
C ARG A 83 -12.36 1.45 8.96
N ILE A 84 -11.54 1.20 7.95
CA ILE A 84 -11.60 0.01 7.12
C ILE A 84 -10.72 -1.08 7.72
N ASN A 85 -11.31 -2.25 7.91
CA ASN A 85 -10.61 -3.47 8.31
C ASN A 85 -10.39 -4.37 7.09
N GLY A 86 -9.44 -5.32 7.19
CA GLY A 86 -9.14 -6.26 6.11
C GLY A 86 -8.10 -5.73 5.13
N PHE A 87 -8.10 -6.23 3.90
CA PHE A 87 -7.01 -5.97 2.94
C PHE A 87 -6.94 -4.54 2.40
N ALA A 88 -8.01 -3.75 2.53
CA ALA A 88 -8.04 -2.37 2.03
C ALA A 88 -7.58 -1.33 3.06
N PHE A 89 -7.21 -1.73 4.28
CA PHE A 89 -6.71 -0.80 5.30
C PHE A 89 -5.47 -0.03 4.84
N ASP A 90 -4.59 -0.70 4.11
CA ASP A 90 -3.39 -0.11 3.52
C ASP A 90 -3.72 1.06 2.59
N VAL A 91 -4.74 0.88 1.77
CA VAL A 91 -5.21 1.91 0.84
C VAL A 91 -5.79 3.09 1.61
N GLU A 92 -6.55 2.82 2.69
CA GLU A 92 -7.11 3.88 3.53
C GLU A 92 -6.01 4.74 4.15
N ILE A 93 -4.98 4.14 4.76
CA ILE A 93 -3.87 4.89 5.36
C ILE A 93 -3.13 5.74 4.31
N LEU A 94 -2.87 5.19 3.13
CA LEU A 94 -2.22 5.94 2.05
C LEU A 94 -3.12 7.07 1.52
N PHE A 95 -4.44 6.86 1.44
CA PHE A 95 -5.40 7.88 1.07
C PHE A 95 -5.41 9.04 2.08
N LEU A 96 -5.45 8.73 3.37
CA LEU A 96 -5.38 9.71 4.44
C LEU A 96 -4.04 10.47 4.43
N ALA A 97 -2.93 9.75 4.19
CA ALA A 97 -1.61 10.34 4.10
C ALA A 97 -1.50 11.37 2.95
N GLN A 98 -2.03 11.05 1.78
CA GLN A 98 -2.05 11.99 0.66
C GLN A 98 -2.88 13.24 0.97
N ARG A 99 -4.03 13.10 1.64
CA ARG A 99 -4.85 14.23 2.05
C ARG A 99 -4.17 15.10 3.11
N ALA A 100 -3.39 14.49 3.99
CA ALA A 100 -2.59 15.19 5.00
C ALA A 100 -1.29 15.80 4.45
N GLY A 101 -1.00 15.64 3.16
CA GLY A 101 0.26 16.09 2.55
C GLY A 101 1.49 15.34 3.03
N ILE A 102 1.32 14.15 3.63
CA ILE A 102 2.42 13.31 4.09
C ILE A 102 3.11 12.68 2.89
N ARG A 103 4.42 12.76 2.85
CA ARG A 103 5.23 12.20 1.78
C ARG A 103 5.16 10.68 1.79
N VAL A 104 4.86 10.09 0.64
CA VAL A 104 4.93 8.65 0.39
C VAL A 104 6.02 8.39 -0.64
N ARG A 105 6.98 7.55 -0.28
CA ARG A 105 8.11 7.17 -1.13
C ARG A 105 8.04 5.68 -1.48
N GLU A 106 8.12 5.36 -2.76
CA GLU A 106 8.25 3.98 -3.23
C GLU A 106 9.73 3.62 -3.40
N ILE A 107 10.09 2.43 -2.96
CA ILE A 107 11.42 1.84 -3.20
C ILE A 107 11.31 0.51 -3.93
N ASN A 108 12.27 0.22 -4.79
CA ASN A 108 12.34 -1.05 -5.50
C ASN A 108 12.70 -2.19 -4.54
N ILE A 109 12.07 -3.34 -4.74
CA ILE A 109 12.27 -4.53 -3.92
C ILE A 109 12.43 -5.79 -4.78
N GLU A 110 13.06 -6.81 -4.23
CA GLU A 110 12.98 -8.19 -4.69
C GLU A 110 11.89 -8.91 -3.90
N TRP A 111 10.87 -9.36 -4.59
CA TRP A 111 9.71 -9.99 -3.99
C TRP A 111 9.54 -11.42 -4.48
N TYR A 112 9.43 -12.34 -3.52
CA TYR A 112 9.29 -13.76 -3.78
C TYR A 112 7.83 -14.20 -3.59
N TYR A 113 7.28 -14.84 -4.58
CA TYR A 113 5.93 -15.37 -4.49
C TYR A 113 5.87 -16.58 -3.54
N MET A 114 4.96 -16.51 -2.56
CA MET A 114 4.70 -17.60 -1.62
C MET A 114 3.32 -18.20 -1.94
N PRO A 115 3.24 -19.50 -2.27
CA PRO A 115 1.97 -20.17 -2.62
C PRO A 115 0.94 -20.19 -1.49
N SER A 116 1.38 -20.04 -0.23
CA SER A 116 0.52 -20.09 0.97
C SER A 116 -0.34 -18.82 1.19
N SER A 117 -0.44 -17.94 0.20
CA SER A 117 -1.26 -16.72 0.30
C SER A 117 -2.72 -17.07 0.56
N LYS A 118 -3.29 -16.47 1.63
CA LYS A 118 -4.71 -16.62 2.02
C LYS A 118 -5.68 -15.79 1.17
N VAL A 119 -5.18 -15.03 0.22
CA VAL A 119 -5.98 -14.14 -0.63
C VAL A 119 -6.77 -14.97 -1.65
N ARG A 120 -8.08 -14.79 -1.68
CA ARG A 120 -8.99 -15.30 -2.71
C ARG A 120 -9.07 -14.29 -3.84
N PRO A 121 -8.40 -14.52 -4.99
CA PRO A 121 -8.10 -13.44 -5.93
C PRO A 121 -9.31 -12.65 -6.42
N ILE A 122 -10.39 -13.33 -6.76
CA ILE A 122 -11.60 -12.69 -7.33
C ILE A 122 -12.45 -12.04 -6.22
N LEU A 123 -12.79 -12.83 -5.20
CA LEU A 123 -13.72 -12.38 -4.16
C LEU A 123 -13.12 -11.21 -3.35
N ASP A 124 -11.86 -11.35 -2.94
CA ASP A 124 -11.20 -10.31 -2.17
C ASP A 124 -10.98 -9.04 -3.01
N SER A 125 -10.69 -9.17 -4.32
CA SER A 125 -10.59 -7.99 -5.20
C SER A 125 -11.90 -7.24 -5.35
N LEU A 126 -13.04 -7.93 -5.40
CA LEU A 126 -14.36 -7.29 -5.43
C LEU A 126 -14.67 -6.58 -4.12
N LEU A 127 -14.43 -7.23 -2.98
CA LEU A 127 -14.63 -6.63 -1.65
C LEU A 127 -13.73 -5.41 -1.45
N MET A 128 -12.45 -5.53 -1.81
CA MET A 128 -11.51 -4.42 -1.74
C MET A 128 -11.90 -3.26 -2.66
N THR A 129 -12.44 -3.54 -3.85
CA THR A 129 -12.96 -2.49 -4.74
C THR A 129 -14.14 -1.76 -4.10
N TRP A 130 -15.04 -2.48 -3.45
CA TRP A 130 -16.14 -1.87 -2.68
C TRP A 130 -15.61 -0.98 -1.54
N ASP A 131 -14.56 -1.43 -0.86
CA ASP A 131 -13.93 -0.66 0.21
C ASP A 131 -13.29 0.65 -0.30
N LEU A 132 -12.82 0.72 -1.58
CA LEU A 132 -12.36 1.99 -2.16
C LEU A 132 -13.47 3.06 -2.21
N PHE A 133 -14.70 2.66 -2.56
CA PHE A 133 -15.84 3.58 -2.53
C PHE A 133 -16.18 4.00 -1.12
N LYS A 134 -16.14 3.06 -0.15
CA LYS A 134 -16.34 3.38 1.27
C LYS A 134 -15.31 4.37 1.79
N ILE A 135 -14.01 4.17 1.50
CA ILE A 135 -12.93 5.07 1.90
C ILE A 135 -13.24 6.50 1.44
N ARG A 136 -13.58 6.67 0.17
CA ARG A 136 -13.91 7.99 -0.37
C ARG A 136 -15.14 8.61 0.30
N TRP A 137 -16.16 7.80 0.56
CA TRP A 137 -17.41 8.27 1.14
C TRP A 137 -17.26 8.62 2.62
N ILE A 138 -16.62 7.76 3.41
CA ILE A 138 -16.40 7.95 4.85
C ILE A 138 -15.55 9.21 5.09
N HIS A 139 -14.48 9.39 4.32
CA HIS A 139 -13.55 10.49 4.48
C HIS A 139 -13.86 11.72 3.61
N LYS A 140 -15.04 11.75 2.94
CA LYS A 140 -15.42 12.89 2.08
C LYS A 140 -15.46 14.21 2.85
N PHE A 141 -15.90 14.17 4.08
CA PHE A 141 -16.14 15.35 4.92
C PHE A 141 -15.08 15.54 6.03
N ASP A 142 -14.09 14.67 6.10
CA ASP A 142 -12.98 14.85 7.04
C ASP A 142 -12.09 16.00 6.55
N SER A 143 -12.47 17.23 6.92
CA SER A 143 -11.76 18.46 6.53
C SER A 143 -10.61 18.83 7.48
N ASN A 144 -10.38 18.06 8.54
CA ASN A 144 -9.36 18.34 9.54
C ASN A 144 -8.13 17.42 9.34
N PHE A 145 -7.26 17.81 8.43
CA PHE A 145 -5.89 17.34 8.32
C PHE A 145 -4.92 18.46 8.61
#